data_212e408532339f7671ca55eaa52f9d1e
#
_entry.id   212e408532339f7671ca55eaa52f9d1e
#
_cell.length_a   1.000
_cell.length_b   1.000
_cell.length_c   1.000
_cell.angle_alpha   90.00
_cell.angle_beta   90.00
_cell.angle_gamma   90.00
#
_symmetry.space_group_name_H-M   'P 1'
#
loop_
_entity.id
_entity.type
_entity.pdbx_description
1 polymer ?
#
loop_
_entity_poly.entity_id
_entity_poly.type
_entity_poly.pdbx_seq_one_letter_code
_entity_poly.pdbx_strand_id
1 'polypeptide(L)'
;MNKLKGILLTQGMHGMISQVEGLAKALDIDFTHHTVELNNFWKMIPPKFTPISQMVYKKVNQSDFDMVISCGRKSVIPSIHLKNSLKKKVISIHIQDPKVNFNNFDFIVAPEHDSIKGLNVINTKGAIHYLTNDEIIKNKDYLNLFIKKDQRKICTLILGGPTKYYDYSLKNIKNIFFLLNNFLKKNDFQLVVIPSMRTPKNSIDYAKEYFGENLSLIHI
;
A
#
# COMPACT_ATOMS: atom_id res chain seq x y z
N MET A 1 -19.38 14.19 -21.72
CA MET A 1 -19.90 13.09 -20.89
C MET A 1 -19.51 13.37 -19.44
N ASN A 2 -20.43 13.20 -18.50
CA ASN A 2 -20.05 13.33 -17.08
C ASN A 2 -19.11 12.16 -16.73
N LYS A 3 -18.03 12.46 -16.00
CA LYS A 3 -17.12 11.42 -15.49
C LYS A 3 -17.87 10.50 -14.53
N LEU A 4 -17.49 9.21 -14.54
CA LEU A 4 -18.00 8.25 -13.57
C LEU A 4 -17.50 8.63 -12.17
N LYS A 5 -18.34 8.44 -11.17
CA LYS A 5 -18.01 8.69 -9.77
C LYS A 5 -17.61 7.40 -9.07
N GLY A 6 -16.44 7.40 -8.46
CA GLY A 6 -15.90 6.26 -7.71
C GLY A 6 -15.85 6.50 -6.22
N ILE A 7 -16.08 5.43 -5.45
CA ILE A 7 -15.75 5.37 -4.03
C ILE A 7 -14.56 4.43 -3.84
N LEU A 8 -13.50 4.91 -3.20
CA LEU A 8 -12.31 4.13 -2.92
C LEU A 8 -12.31 3.70 -1.45
N LEU A 9 -12.14 2.42 -1.19
CA LEU A 9 -12.18 1.84 0.15
C LEU A 9 -10.86 1.15 0.48
N THR A 10 -10.18 1.62 1.54
CA THR A 10 -8.94 0.99 2.03
C THR A 10 -8.91 0.93 3.55
N GLN A 11 -7.85 0.33 4.10
CA GLN A 11 -7.56 0.35 5.54
C GLN A 11 -6.71 1.56 5.96
N GLY A 12 -6.45 2.53 5.07
CA GLY A 12 -5.61 3.70 5.33
C GLY A 12 -4.10 3.45 5.19
N MET A 13 -3.66 2.27 4.73
CA MET A 13 -2.25 2.00 4.47
C MET A 13 -1.82 2.61 3.14
N HIS A 14 -0.70 3.35 3.12
CA HIS A 14 -0.21 4.04 1.91
C HIS A 14 -0.13 3.15 0.66
N GLY A 15 0.36 1.91 0.79
CA GLY A 15 0.41 0.98 -0.33
C GLY A 15 -0.97 0.57 -0.87
N MET A 16 -2.01 0.56 -0.04
CA MET A 16 -3.39 0.29 -0.50
C MET A 16 -4.02 1.52 -1.14
N ILE A 17 -3.77 2.71 -0.56
CA ILE A 17 -4.22 4.00 -1.11
C ILE A 17 -3.63 4.17 -2.51
N SER A 18 -2.32 3.97 -2.66
CA SER A 18 -1.62 4.04 -3.94
C SER A 18 -2.23 3.12 -5.00
N GLN A 19 -2.67 1.93 -4.63
CA GLN A 19 -3.28 0.98 -5.56
C GLN A 19 -4.66 1.43 -6.02
N VAL A 20 -5.57 1.80 -5.09
CA VAL A 20 -6.94 2.21 -5.48
C VAL A 20 -6.95 3.53 -6.23
N GLU A 21 -6.13 4.49 -5.82
CA GLU A 21 -6.01 5.79 -6.52
C GLU A 21 -5.32 5.64 -7.88
N GLY A 22 -4.31 4.78 -7.99
CA GLY A 22 -3.64 4.48 -9.25
C GLY A 22 -4.61 3.91 -10.28
N LEU A 23 -5.45 2.98 -9.87
CA LEU A 23 -6.48 2.42 -10.74
C LEU A 23 -7.57 3.46 -11.09
N ALA A 24 -8.03 4.24 -10.11
CA ALA A 24 -9.03 5.28 -10.33
C ALA A 24 -8.55 6.36 -11.31
N LYS A 25 -7.29 6.80 -11.17
CA LYS A 25 -6.66 7.75 -12.10
C LYS A 25 -6.51 7.15 -13.52
N ALA A 26 -6.11 5.89 -13.62
CA ALA A 26 -5.98 5.20 -14.91
C ALA A 26 -7.33 5.02 -15.63
N LEU A 27 -8.42 4.91 -14.88
CA LEU A 27 -9.79 4.83 -15.39
C LEU A 27 -10.44 6.20 -15.65
N ASP A 28 -9.74 7.29 -15.35
CA ASP A 28 -10.20 8.69 -15.47
C ASP A 28 -11.57 8.93 -14.80
N ILE A 29 -11.74 8.44 -13.56
CA ILE A 29 -12.94 8.63 -12.76
C ILE A 29 -12.74 9.69 -11.69
N ASP A 30 -13.80 10.41 -11.35
CA ASP A 30 -13.83 11.26 -10.14
C ASP A 30 -14.04 10.39 -8.92
N PHE A 31 -13.26 10.56 -7.86
CA PHE A 31 -13.34 9.66 -6.72
C PHE A 31 -13.26 10.36 -5.35
N THR A 32 -13.85 9.69 -4.37
CA THR A 32 -13.70 10.02 -2.95
C THR A 32 -13.10 8.80 -2.23
N HIS A 33 -12.04 9.03 -1.44
CA HIS A 33 -11.39 7.96 -0.67
C HIS A 33 -11.92 7.90 0.76
N HIS A 34 -12.25 6.70 1.21
CA HIS A 34 -12.70 6.41 2.57
C HIS A 34 -11.85 5.34 3.23
N THR A 35 -11.34 5.64 4.41
CA THR A 35 -10.70 4.64 5.28
C THR A 35 -11.78 3.84 6.00
N VAL A 36 -11.79 2.53 5.76
CA VAL A 36 -12.74 1.61 6.35
C VAL A 36 -12.37 1.30 7.80
N GLU A 37 -13.31 1.51 8.70
CA GLU A 37 -13.23 1.06 10.09
C GLU A 37 -14.25 -0.03 10.36
N LEU A 38 -13.77 -1.25 10.62
CA LEU A 38 -14.63 -2.35 11.10
C LEU A 38 -14.95 -2.16 12.58
N ASN A 39 -16.16 -2.57 12.99
CA ASN A 39 -16.52 -2.68 14.39
C ASN A 39 -15.64 -3.73 15.08
N ASN A 40 -15.35 -3.55 16.37
CA ASN A 40 -14.27 -4.26 17.07
C ASN A 40 -14.35 -5.79 16.95
N PHE A 41 -15.53 -6.35 17.08
CA PHE A 41 -15.74 -7.80 16.95
C PHE A 41 -15.31 -8.31 15.56
N TRP A 42 -15.70 -7.60 14.49
CA TRP A 42 -15.46 -8.02 13.10
C TRP A 42 -14.03 -7.83 12.62
N LYS A 43 -13.21 -7.05 13.36
CA LYS A 43 -11.77 -6.90 13.03
C LYS A 43 -11.01 -8.23 13.10
N MET A 44 -11.44 -9.16 13.95
CA MET A 44 -10.79 -10.45 14.15
C MET A 44 -11.33 -11.55 13.22
N ILE A 45 -12.55 -11.38 12.72
CA ILE A 45 -13.23 -12.39 11.91
C ILE A 45 -12.75 -12.29 10.44
N PRO A 46 -12.34 -13.41 9.80
CA PRO A 46 -12.04 -13.42 8.38
C PRO A 46 -13.23 -13.02 7.51
N PRO A 47 -13.04 -12.35 6.37
CA PRO A 47 -14.14 -11.94 5.48
C PRO A 47 -15.09 -13.07 5.10
N LYS A 48 -14.58 -14.28 4.91
CA LYS A 48 -15.37 -15.49 4.58
C LYS A 48 -16.46 -15.81 5.60
N PHE A 49 -16.25 -15.46 6.89
CA PHE A 49 -17.17 -15.72 7.99
C PHE A 49 -17.89 -14.45 8.47
N THR A 50 -17.73 -13.34 7.78
CA THR A 50 -18.31 -12.05 8.12
C THR A 50 -19.56 -11.80 7.28
N PRO A 51 -20.72 -11.45 7.89
CA PRO A 51 -21.93 -11.17 7.15
C PRO A 51 -21.79 -9.91 6.28
N ILE A 52 -22.45 -9.90 5.11
CA ILE A 52 -22.52 -8.72 4.25
C ILE A 52 -23.60 -7.78 4.81
N SER A 53 -23.21 -6.90 5.72
CA SER A 53 -24.14 -6.03 6.45
C SER A 53 -23.45 -4.75 6.93
N GLN A 54 -24.25 -3.68 7.05
CA GLN A 54 -23.82 -2.39 7.63
C GLN A 54 -23.34 -2.52 9.09
N MET A 55 -23.80 -3.50 9.84
CA MET A 55 -23.39 -3.74 11.23
C MET A 55 -21.88 -4.07 11.37
N VAL A 56 -21.22 -4.45 10.26
CA VAL A 56 -19.81 -4.88 10.27
C VAL A 56 -18.85 -3.71 10.38
N TYR A 57 -19.22 -2.53 9.87
CA TYR A 57 -18.32 -1.40 9.73
C TYR A 57 -19.03 -0.06 10.00
N LYS A 58 -18.24 0.98 10.31
CA LYS A 58 -18.77 2.34 10.46
C LYS A 58 -19.29 2.84 9.12
N LYS A 59 -20.48 3.46 9.15
CA LYS A 59 -21.16 3.94 7.94
C LYS A 59 -20.28 4.87 7.12
N VAL A 60 -20.25 4.64 5.82
CA VAL A 60 -19.65 5.53 4.83
C VAL A 60 -20.75 6.42 4.27
N ASN A 61 -20.62 7.73 4.45
CA ASN A 61 -21.62 8.71 4.04
C ASN A 61 -21.43 9.12 2.58
N GLN A 62 -21.71 8.19 1.66
CA GLN A 62 -21.75 8.49 0.24
C GLN A 62 -22.83 7.63 -0.42
N SER A 63 -23.79 8.26 -1.09
CA SER A 63 -24.97 7.60 -1.67
C SER A 63 -25.00 7.60 -3.19
N ASP A 64 -24.15 8.38 -3.85
CA ASP A 64 -24.14 8.52 -5.32
C ASP A 64 -22.74 8.21 -5.87
N PHE A 65 -22.55 6.97 -6.32
CA PHE A 65 -21.36 6.50 -7.02
C PHE A 65 -21.73 5.43 -8.04
N ASP A 66 -20.91 5.32 -9.08
CA ASP A 66 -21.08 4.37 -10.17
C ASP A 66 -20.12 3.18 -10.02
N MET A 67 -19.07 3.35 -9.21
CA MET A 67 -18.02 2.38 -9.02
C MET A 67 -17.52 2.32 -7.59
N VAL A 68 -17.22 1.11 -7.09
CA VAL A 68 -16.51 0.86 -5.84
C VAL A 68 -15.18 0.20 -6.16
N ILE A 69 -14.07 0.85 -5.81
CA ILE A 69 -12.72 0.26 -5.89
C ILE A 69 -12.22 0.05 -4.46
N SER A 70 -11.84 -1.16 -4.14
CA SER A 70 -11.42 -1.52 -2.77
C SER A 70 -10.11 -2.28 -2.76
N CYS A 71 -9.31 -2.09 -1.69
CA CYS A 71 -8.07 -2.81 -1.47
C CYS A 71 -7.90 -3.20 0.00
N GLY A 72 -7.50 -4.45 0.22
CA GLY A 72 -7.19 -4.98 1.53
C GLY A 72 -8.38 -5.62 2.25
N ARG A 73 -8.04 -6.48 3.23
CA ARG A 73 -8.99 -7.38 3.90
C ARG A 73 -10.21 -6.68 4.52
N LYS A 74 -10.01 -5.52 5.17
CA LYS A 74 -11.11 -4.85 5.89
C LYS A 74 -12.12 -4.20 4.95
N SER A 75 -11.74 -3.92 3.70
CA SER A 75 -12.62 -3.29 2.71
C SER A 75 -13.48 -4.29 1.92
N VAL A 76 -13.22 -5.60 2.04
CA VAL A 76 -13.95 -6.66 1.30
C VAL A 76 -15.45 -6.61 1.56
N ILE A 77 -15.87 -6.79 2.81
CA ILE A 77 -17.30 -6.81 3.17
C ILE A 77 -17.99 -5.45 2.96
N PRO A 78 -17.38 -4.31 3.37
CA PRO A 78 -17.94 -3.00 3.06
C PRO A 78 -18.17 -2.74 1.57
N SER A 79 -17.23 -3.14 0.70
CA SER A 79 -17.39 -2.94 -0.75
C SER A 79 -18.52 -3.77 -1.36
N ILE A 80 -18.67 -5.04 -0.93
CA ILE A 80 -19.78 -5.90 -1.34
C ILE A 80 -21.11 -5.33 -0.84
N HIS A 81 -21.17 -4.92 0.43
CA HIS A 81 -22.40 -4.35 1.00
C HIS A 81 -22.81 -3.06 0.28
N LEU A 82 -21.86 -2.13 0.03
CA LEU A 82 -22.15 -0.88 -0.67
C LEU A 82 -22.62 -1.13 -2.11
N LYS A 83 -21.99 -2.04 -2.86
CA LYS A 83 -22.47 -2.44 -4.19
C LYS A 83 -23.92 -2.90 -4.13
N ASN A 84 -24.27 -3.75 -3.17
CA ASN A 84 -25.59 -4.36 -3.05
C ASN A 84 -26.65 -3.41 -2.48
N SER A 85 -26.25 -2.32 -1.82
CA SER A 85 -27.17 -1.37 -1.15
C SER A 85 -27.85 -0.39 -2.10
N LEU A 86 -27.31 -0.19 -3.30
CA LEU A 86 -27.85 0.74 -4.29
C LEU A 86 -28.80 0.04 -5.24
N LYS A 87 -29.91 0.72 -5.61
CA LYS A 87 -30.87 0.24 -6.63
C LYS A 87 -30.31 0.27 -8.04
N LYS A 88 -29.30 1.11 -8.31
CA LYS A 88 -28.62 1.19 -9.60
C LYS A 88 -27.47 0.18 -9.69
N LYS A 89 -27.10 -0.20 -10.91
CA LYS A 89 -25.94 -1.06 -11.17
C LYS A 89 -24.66 -0.30 -10.81
N VAL A 90 -23.86 -0.84 -9.88
CA VAL A 90 -22.56 -0.33 -9.47
C VAL A 90 -21.48 -1.33 -9.85
N ILE A 91 -20.41 -0.85 -10.49
CA ILE A 91 -19.26 -1.67 -10.83
C ILE A 91 -18.38 -1.81 -9.59
N SER A 92 -18.01 -3.03 -9.23
CA SER A 92 -17.13 -3.31 -8.08
C SER A 92 -15.81 -3.91 -8.52
N ILE A 93 -14.70 -3.30 -8.08
CA ILE A 93 -13.36 -3.78 -8.34
C ILE A 93 -12.66 -3.98 -6.99
N HIS A 94 -12.12 -5.17 -6.76
CA HIS A 94 -11.28 -5.42 -5.58
C HIS A 94 -9.84 -5.65 -6.01
N ILE A 95 -8.90 -5.02 -5.31
CA ILE A 95 -7.48 -5.18 -5.56
C ILE A 95 -6.90 -6.10 -4.49
N GLN A 96 -6.14 -7.13 -4.90
CA GLN A 96 -5.64 -8.28 -4.15
C GLN A 96 -6.67 -9.42 -4.02
N ASP A 97 -6.25 -10.54 -3.41
CA ASP A 97 -7.14 -11.68 -3.15
C ASP A 97 -8.16 -11.34 -2.03
N PRO A 98 -9.46 -11.29 -2.32
CA PRO A 98 -10.49 -10.93 -1.34
C PRO A 98 -10.75 -12.00 -0.29
N LYS A 99 -10.28 -13.25 -0.51
CA LYS A 99 -10.54 -14.42 0.37
C LYS A 99 -12.03 -14.73 0.58
N VAL A 100 -12.87 -14.36 -0.39
CA VAL A 100 -14.31 -14.68 -0.48
C VAL A 100 -14.64 -15.13 -1.90
N ASN A 101 -15.90 -15.52 -2.16
CA ASN A 101 -16.32 -15.86 -3.51
C ASN A 101 -16.12 -14.69 -4.48
N PHE A 102 -15.40 -14.91 -5.57
CA PHE A 102 -15.04 -13.90 -6.57
C PHE A 102 -16.27 -13.31 -7.29
N ASN A 103 -17.36 -14.04 -7.37
CA ASN A 103 -18.61 -13.55 -7.96
C ASN A 103 -19.24 -12.36 -7.20
N ASN A 104 -18.77 -12.05 -6.00
CA ASN A 104 -19.18 -10.83 -5.30
C ASN A 104 -18.64 -9.54 -5.95
N PHE A 105 -17.64 -9.64 -6.81
CA PHE A 105 -17.03 -8.53 -7.53
C PHE A 105 -17.22 -8.67 -9.03
N ASP A 106 -17.30 -7.54 -9.73
CA ASP A 106 -17.28 -7.55 -11.19
C ASP A 106 -15.87 -7.81 -11.71
N PHE A 107 -14.86 -7.26 -11.03
CA PHE A 107 -13.44 -7.49 -11.34
C PHE A 107 -12.62 -7.64 -10.06
N ILE A 108 -11.61 -8.49 -10.13
CA ILE A 108 -10.56 -8.62 -9.13
C ILE A 108 -9.23 -8.36 -9.84
N VAL A 109 -8.44 -7.42 -9.33
CA VAL A 109 -7.12 -7.12 -9.86
C VAL A 109 -6.08 -7.59 -8.85
N ALA A 110 -5.27 -8.58 -9.21
CA ALA A 110 -4.32 -9.18 -8.30
C ALA A 110 -2.94 -9.36 -8.93
N PRO A 111 -1.87 -9.12 -8.16
CA PRO A 111 -0.53 -9.44 -8.63
C PRO A 111 -0.39 -10.96 -8.88
N GLU A 112 0.44 -11.34 -9.86
CA GLU A 112 0.69 -12.75 -10.21
C GLU A 112 1.13 -13.60 -9.00
N HIS A 113 1.85 -13.00 -8.04
CA HIS A 113 2.31 -13.71 -6.84
C HIS A 113 1.18 -14.08 -5.86
N ASP A 114 -0.01 -13.49 -5.96
CA ASP A 114 -1.19 -13.93 -5.20
C ASP A 114 -1.75 -15.26 -5.71
N SER A 115 -1.32 -15.70 -6.90
CA SER A 115 -1.64 -17.00 -7.50
C SER A 115 -3.13 -17.30 -7.62
N ILE A 116 -3.99 -16.28 -7.73
CA ILE A 116 -5.44 -16.45 -7.93
C ILE A 116 -5.80 -16.37 -9.41
N LYS A 117 -6.81 -17.15 -9.82
CA LYS A 117 -7.33 -17.21 -11.19
C LYS A 117 -8.84 -17.27 -11.16
N GLY A 118 -9.50 -16.66 -12.15
CA GLY A 118 -10.95 -16.66 -12.31
C GLY A 118 -11.36 -15.90 -13.56
N LEU A 119 -12.61 -16.05 -13.99
CA LEU A 119 -13.15 -15.38 -15.19
C LEU A 119 -13.13 -13.85 -15.06
N ASN A 120 -13.24 -13.34 -13.85
CA ASN A 120 -13.24 -11.91 -13.52
C ASN A 120 -11.94 -11.47 -12.81
N VAL A 121 -10.86 -12.27 -12.89
CA VAL A 121 -9.56 -11.96 -12.31
C VAL A 121 -8.61 -11.44 -13.38
N ILE A 122 -8.05 -10.26 -13.15
CA ILE A 122 -7.02 -9.63 -13.98
C ILE A 122 -5.71 -9.71 -13.21
N ASN A 123 -4.74 -10.46 -13.72
CA ASN A 123 -3.43 -10.56 -13.07
C ASN A 123 -2.47 -9.47 -13.59
N THR A 124 -1.74 -8.85 -12.66
CA THR A 124 -0.71 -7.85 -12.94
C THR A 124 0.66 -8.36 -12.52
N LYS A 125 1.73 -7.96 -13.23
CA LYS A 125 3.11 -8.37 -12.88
C LYS A 125 3.53 -7.92 -11.48
N GLY A 126 3.06 -6.75 -11.06
CA GLY A 126 3.32 -6.18 -9.74
C GLY A 126 2.10 -5.45 -9.18
N ALA A 127 2.26 -4.84 -8.02
CA ALA A 127 1.21 -4.01 -7.44
C ALA A 127 0.95 -2.77 -8.30
N ILE A 128 -0.32 -2.43 -8.49
CA ILE A 128 -0.72 -1.16 -9.10
C ILE A 128 -0.26 0.01 -8.22
N HIS A 129 0.06 1.15 -8.81
CA HIS A 129 0.42 2.37 -8.10
C HIS A 129 0.06 3.61 -8.93
N TYR A 130 0.00 4.76 -8.28
CA TYR A 130 -0.31 6.03 -8.95
C TYR A 130 0.94 6.76 -9.49
N LEU A 131 2.14 6.28 -9.20
CA LEU A 131 3.38 6.94 -9.63
C LEU A 131 3.52 6.87 -11.14
N THR A 132 3.64 8.03 -11.77
CA THR A 132 3.92 8.20 -13.19
C THR A 132 5.35 8.75 -13.39
N ASN A 133 5.88 8.65 -14.61
CA ASN A 133 7.15 9.26 -14.94
C ASN A 133 7.15 10.78 -14.69
N ASP A 134 6.04 11.45 -14.97
CA ASP A 134 5.89 12.90 -14.74
C ASP A 134 5.95 13.24 -13.24
N GLU A 135 5.33 12.44 -12.38
CA GLU A 135 5.42 12.61 -10.94
C GLU A 135 6.85 12.37 -10.42
N ILE A 136 7.55 11.38 -10.97
CA ILE A 136 8.97 11.14 -10.63
C ILE A 136 9.83 12.33 -11.04
N ILE A 137 9.67 12.83 -12.26
CA ILE A 137 10.40 14.00 -12.77
C ILE A 137 10.10 15.25 -11.93
N LYS A 138 8.85 15.49 -11.62
CA LYS A 138 8.41 16.64 -10.80
C LYS A 138 9.01 16.61 -9.39
N ASN A 139 9.21 15.43 -8.82
CA ASN A 139 9.71 15.26 -7.46
C ASN A 139 11.21 14.88 -7.39
N LYS A 140 11.94 14.85 -8.52
CA LYS A 140 13.35 14.43 -8.57
C LYS A 140 14.24 15.20 -7.60
N ASP A 141 13.96 16.48 -7.39
CA ASP A 141 14.77 17.35 -6.55
C ASP A 141 14.37 17.31 -5.07
N TYR A 142 13.26 16.64 -4.73
CA TYR A 142 12.80 16.53 -3.35
C TYR A 142 13.82 15.82 -2.46
N LEU A 143 14.49 14.80 -2.98
CA LEU A 143 15.54 14.07 -2.28
C LEU A 143 16.70 14.99 -1.86
N ASN A 144 17.00 16.02 -2.65
CA ASN A 144 18.08 16.98 -2.40
C ASN A 144 17.90 17.80 -1.10
N LEU A 145 16.69 17.82 -0.53
CA LEU A 145 16.41 18.45 0.78
C LEU A 145 16.98 17.65 1.95
N PHE A 146 17.24 16.36 1.76
CA PHE A 146 17.59 15.41 2.82
C PHE A 146 18.99 14.83 2.69
N ILE A 147 19.59 14.91 1.51
CA ILE A 147 20.92 14.34 1.22
C ILE A 147 22.01 15.41 1.25
N LYS A 148 23.23 14.98 1.50
CA LYS A 148 24.40 15.86 1.33
C LYS A 148 24.60 16.16 -0.15
N LYS A 149 24.80 17.43 -0.46
CA LYS A 149 25.14 17.88 -1.84
C LYS A 149 26.60 17.62 -2.13
N ASP A 150 26.97 16.38 -2.31
CA ASP A 150 28.28 15.96 -2.77
C ASP A 150 28.13 15.16 -4.09
N GLN A 151 29.25 14.81 -4.71
CA GLN A 151 29.25 14.13 -6.01
C GLN A 151 29.17 12.60 -5.90
N ARG A 152 29.10 12.05 -4.67
CA ARG A 152 29.00 10.61 -4.45
C ARG A 152 27.67 10.07 -4.95
N LYS A 153 27.71 8.87 -5.49
CA LYS A 153 26.49 8.14 -5.84
C LYS A 153 25.69 7.80 -4.58
N ILE A 154 24.37 7.76 -4.72
CA ILE A 154 23.47 7.43 -3.62
C ILE A 154 23.27 5.91 -3.55
N CYS A 155 23.49 5.35 -2.37
CA CYS A 155 23.04 4.01 -2.02
C CYS A 155 21.82 4.14 -1.10
N THR A 156 20.67 3.63 -1.52
CA THR A 156 19.44 3.69 -0.74
C THR A 156 19.17 2.36 -0.07
N LEU A 157 19.03 2.38 1.27
CA LEU A 157 18.58 1.25 2.07
C LEU A 157 17.13 1.47 2.51
N ILE A 158 16.22 0.64 2.01
CA ILE A 158 14.82 0.65 2.44
C ILE A 158 14.66 -0.36 3.59
N LEU A 159 14.33 0.12 4.78
CA LEU A 159 14.06 -0.72 5.95
C LEU A 159 12.58 -1.06 6.02
N GLY A 160 12.28 -2.34 5.89
CA GLY A 160 10.95 -2.89 6.16
C GLY A 160 10.66 -3.03 7.66
N GLY A 161 9.82 -3.99 8.01
CA GLY A 161 9.53 -4.36 9.38
C GLY A 161 9.33 -5.87 9.55
N PRO A 162 9.14 -6.35 10.78
CA PRO A 162 8.97 -7.77 11.07
C PRO A 162 7.77 -8.36 10.35
N THR A 163 7.90 -9.60 9.94
CA THR A 163 6.81 -10.41 9.39
C THR A 163 6.84 -11.80 10.05
N LYS A 164 5.77 -12.56 9.87
CA LYS A 164 5.75 -13.95 10.37
C LYS A 164 6.72 -14.88 9.63
N TYR A 165 7.29 -14.45 8.52
CA TYR A 165 8.18 -15.25 7.68
C TYR A 165 9.65 -14.90 7.83
N TYR A 166 9.97 -13.69 8.32
CA TYR A 166 11.33 -13.17 8.41
C TYR A 166 11.63 -12.69 9.82
N ASP A 167 12.74 -13.20 10.37
CA ASP A 167 13.30 -12.66 11.62
C ASP A 167 13.90 -11.28 11.37
N TYR A 168 13.29 -10.26 11.99
CA TYR A 168 13.72 -8.86 11.94
C TYR A 168 14.44 -8.50 13.26
N SER A 169 15.28 -9.42 13.76
CA SER A 169 16.03 -9.21 14.99
C SER A 169 17.13 -8.16 14.81
N LEU A 170 17.47 -7.48 15.90
CA LEU A 170 18.55 -6.51 15.90
C LEU A 170 19.90 -7.15 15.51
N LYS A 171 20.09 -8.44 15.80
CA LYS A 171 21.27 -9.21 15.37
C LYS A 171 21.38 -9.25 13.85
N ASN A 172 20.28 -9.56 13.16
CA ASN A 172 20.26 -9.61 11.70
C ASN A 172 20.46 -8.22 11.08
N ILE A 173 19.85 -7.20 11.67
CA ILE A 173 20.03 -5.79 11.25
C ILE A 173 21.49 -5.36 11.39
N LYS A 174 22.15 -5.69 12.51
CA LYS A 174 23.57 -5.40 12.74
C LYS A 174 24.45 -6.04 11.67
N ASN A 175 24.18 -7.29 11.31
CA ASN A 175 24.92 -7.99 10.26
C ASN A 175 24.72 -7.32 8.89
N ILE A 176 23.50 -6.96 8.53
CA ILE A 176 23.21 -6.24 7.28
C ILE A 176 23.96 -4.91 7.23
N PHE A 177 23.93 -4.14 8.31
CA PHE A 177 24.62 -2.85 8.38
C PHE A 177 26.15 -3.00 8.29
N PHE A 178 26.70 -4.03 8.90
CA PHE A 178 28.12 -4.35 8.76
C PHE A 178 28.52 -4.62 7.31
N LEU A 179 27.77 -5.47 6.61
CA LEU A 179 28.01 -5.78 5.19
C LEU A 179 27.84 -4.54 4.32
N LEU A 180 26.79 -3.75 4.56
CA LEU A 180 26.54 -2.51 3.85
C LEU A 180 27.67 -1.50 4.06
N ASN A 181 28.14 -1.31 5.29
CA ASN A 181 29.22 -0.40 5.59
C ASN A 181 30.53 -0.76 4.87
N ASN A 182 30.83 -2.07 4.79
CA ASN A 182 31.97 -2.56 4.01
C ASN A 182 31.83 -2.26 2.52
N PHE A 183 30.62 -2.36 1.97
CA PHE A 183 30.33 -1.99 0.60
C PHE A 183 30.50 -0.48 0.36
N LEU A 184 29.93 0.35 1.25
CA LEU A 184 30.00 1.82 1.15
C LEU A 184 31.45 2.34 1.17
N LYS A 185 32.28 1.77 2.08
CA LYS A 185 33.70 2.15 2.18
C LYS A 185 34.51 1.84 0.91
N LYS A 186 34.14 0.76 0.19
CA LYS A 186 34.82 0.34 -1.04
C LYS A 186 34.41 1.14 -2.28
N ASN A 187 33.23 1.73 -2.28
CA ASN A 187 32.60 2.23 -3.50
C ASN A 187 32.26 3.73 -3.46
N ASP A 188 32.64 4.43 -2.41
CA ASP A 188 32.41 5.90 -2.26
C ASP A 188 30.95 6.32 -2.51
N PHE A 189 30.01 5.68 -1.82
CA PHE A 189 28.59 6.05 -1.84
C PHE A 189 28.22 6.85 -0.58
N GLN A 190 27.26 7.76 -0.73
CA GLN A 190 26.51 8.29 0.39
C GLN A 190 25.29 7.39 0.68
N LEU A 191 24.98 7.18 1.94
CA LEU A 191 23.88 6.31 2.36
C LEU A 191 22.61 7.12 2.66
N VAL A 192 21.51 6.73 2.03
CA VAL A 192 20.15 7.18 2.36
C VAL A 192 19.39 6.03 2.96
N VAL A 193 18.86 6.17 4.17
CA VAL A 193 18.01 5.16 4.81
C VAL A 193 16.56 5.63 4.86
N ILE A 194 15.66 4.80 4.36
CA ILE A 194 14.21 5.06 4.30
C ILE A 194 13.51 3.98 5.14
N PRO A 195 13.17 4.27 6.41
CA PRO A 195 12.40 3.35 7.23
C PRO A 195 10.93 3.35 6.83
N SER A 196 10.29 2.20 6.87
CA SER A 196 8.84 2.08 6.75
C SER A 196 8.14 2.33 8.10
N MET A 197 6.83 2.56 8.09
CA MET A 197 6.03 2.67 9.32
C MET A 197 6.10 1.42 10.22
N ARG A 198 6.53 0.27 9.69
CA ARG A 198 6.70 -0.98 10.44
C ARG A 198 8.11 -1.20 10.96
N THR A 199 9.05 -0.33 10.60
CA THR A 199 10.45 -0.48 11.03
C THR A 199 10.54 -0.25 12.53
N PRO A 200 11.08 -1.20 13.31
CA PRO A 200 11.25 -1.03 14.75
C PRO A 200 12.16 0.16 15.07
N LYS A 201 11.77 0.93 16.08
CA LYS A 201 12.51 2.14 16.50
C LYS A 201 13.98 1.84 16.81
N ASN A 202 14.25 0.73 17.51
CA ASN A 202 15.62 0.32 17.84
C ASN A 202 16.51 0.07 16.61
N SER A 203 15.92 -0.36 15.48
CA SER A 203 16.65 -0.52 14.21
C SER A 203 16.99 0.82 13.58
N ILE A 204 16.10 1.81 13.72
CA ILE A 204 16.33 3.18 13.24
C ILE A 204 17.40 3.86 14.10
N ASP A 205 17.29 3.74 15.43
CA ASP A 205 18.23 4.34 16.37
C ASP A 205 19.63 3.74 16.17
N TYR A 206 19.72 2.42 15.97
CA TYR A 206 20.98 1.76 15.65
C TYR A 206 21.55 2.20 14.29
N ALA A 207 20.72 2.45 13.27
CA ALA A 207 21.20 3.00 12.00
C ALA A 207 21.87 4.36 12.18
N LYS A 208 21.25 5.25 12.97
CA LYS A 208 21.80 6.58 13.30
C LYS A 208 23.14 6.48 14.02
N GLU A 209 23.22 5.62 15.03
CA GLU A 209 24.44 5.40 15.80
C GLU A 209 25.56 4.82 14.93
N TYR A 210 25.24 3.78 14.13
CA TYR A 210 26.21 3.00 13.38
C TYR A 210 26.80 3.74 12.18
N PHE A 211 25.99 4.48 11.44
CA PHE A 211 26.43 5.21 10.25
C PHE A 211 26.77 6.68 10.52
N GLY A 212 26.31 7.24 11.64
CA GLY A 212 26.63 8.60 12.08
C GLY A 212 26.40 9.66 11.00
N GLU A 213 27.38 10.52 10.78
CA GLU A 213 27.29 11.62 9.81
C GLU A 213 27.21 11.18 8.34
N ASN A 214 27.52 9.92 8.02
CA ASN A 214 27.40 9.38 6.67
C ASN A 214 25.97 9.00 6.29
N LEU A 215 25.03 9.14 7.24
CA LEU A 215 23.63 8.78 7.06
C LEU A 215 22.78 9.99 6.71
N SER A 216 21.99 9.88 5.65
CA SER A 216 20.80 10.69 5.42
C SER A 216 19.56 9.85 5.73
N LEU A 217 18.76 10.26 6.71
CA LEU A 217 17.56 9.54 7.13
C LEU A 217 16.32 10.28 6.61
N ILE A 218 15.50 9.59 5.82
CA ILE A 218 14.25 10.14 5.29
C ILE A 218 13.11 9.41 5.97
N HIS A 219 12.28 10.13 6.72
CA HIS A 219 11.05 9.62 7.29
C HIS A 219 9.91 9.78 6.28
N ILE A 220 9.18 8.67 6.03
CA ILE A 220 7.98 8.63 5.20
C ILE A 220 6.76 8.59 6.11
#